data_28345672addf13ede484c7d3c569eb05
#
_entry.id   28345672addf13ede484c7d3c569eb05
#
_cell.length_a   1.000
_cell.length_b   1.000
_cell.length_c   1.000
_cell.angle_alpha   90.00
_cell.angle_beta   90.00
_cell.angle_gamma   90.00
#
_symmetry.space_group_name_H-M   'P 1'
#
loop_
_entity.id
_entity.type
_entity.pdbx_description
1 polymer ?
#
loop_
_entity_poly.entity_id
_entity_poly.type
_entity_poly.pdbx_seq_one_letter_code
_entity_poly.pdbx_strand_id
1 'polypeptide(L)'
;HASPVLTQGAFDSQNVAFWSAQEGCYVAYFRTFTGGVTTGGVWRPAGLRTVSRATSPDFLRWSEPKPMTFVPAQEHHFYTSQAQPYFRAPHLLVATAARWVPGRRPLGDDEAAALRVDPGYYKSAKDASDCVFMTSRDGVTLEQNFLQPLIRPGLDLGQWVSRTGYPVLNLVRTGPAEISLYTNQDYAQPTAHVRRYSWRLDGIASMSASAAGGEFTTK
;
A
#
# COMPACT_ATOMS: atom_id res chain seq x y z
N HIS A 1 -7.78 24.08 8.35
CA HIS A 1 -7.81 24.08 9.81
C HIS A 1 -6.48 24.61 10.35
N ALA A 2 -6.51 25.39 11.42
CA ALA A 2 -5.30 26.05 11.95
C ALA A 2 -4.32 25.06 12.62
N SER A 3 -4.80 23.89 13.03
CA SER A 3 -4.00 22.84 13.69
C SER A 3 -4.29 21.48 13.06
N PRO A 4 -3.34 20.53 13.12
CA PRO A 4 -3.61 19.15 12.77
C PRO A 4 -4.75 18.57 13.60
N VAL A 5 -5.67 17.86 12.97
CA VAL A 5 -6.84 17.24 13.64
C VAL A 5 -6.62 15.77 13.99
N LEU A 6 -5.60 15.14 13.42
CA LEU A 6 -5.15 13.79 13.70
C LEU A 6 -3.62 13.80 13.81
N THR A 7 -3.10 13.48 14.99
CA THR A 7 -1.67 13.63 15.31
C THR A 7 -0.99 12.34 15.76
N GLN A 8 -1.78 11.27 15.93
CA GLN A 8 -1.27 9.98 16.38
C GLN A 8 -1.07 9.06 15.18
N GLY A 9 0.11 9.08 14.60
CA GLY A 9 0.45 8.27 13.43
C GLY A 9 1.79 8.64 12.83
N ALA A 10 2.18 7.92 11.77
CA ALA A 10 3.39 8.17 10.99
C ALA A 10 3.01 8.78 9.63
N PHE A 11 2.65 10.06 9.65
CA PHE A 11 2.04 10.78 8.53
C PHE A 11 3.02 11.27 7.46
N ASP A 12 4.28 10.92 7.54
CA ASP A 12 5.32 11.21 6.53
C ASP A 12 5.20 10.34 5.27
N SER A 13 4.10 9.60 5.13
CA SER A 13 3.79 8.71 4.02
C SER A 13 2.41 9.04 3.46
N GLN A 14 1.94 8.24 2.50
CA GLN A 14 0.59 8.38 1.93
C GLN A 14 -0.46 7.98 2.96
N ASN A 15 -1.46 8.82 3.12
CA ASN A 15 -2.59 8.64 4.01
C ASN A 15 -3.86 8.83 3.19
N VAL A 16 -4.92 8.13 3.53
CA VAL A 16 -6.23 8.27 2.87
C VAL A 16 -7.30 8.55 3.92
N ALA A 17 -8.25 9.42 3.56
CA ALA A 17 -9.44 9.66 4.35
C ALA A 17 -10.62 9.92 3.40
N PHE A 18 -11.78 9.36 3.74
CA PHE A 18 -12.99 9.48 2.93
C PHE A 18 -14.24 9.37 3.81
N TRP A 19 -15.39 9.74 3.27
CA TRP A 19 -16.69 9.48 3.87
C TRP A 19 -17.12 8.04 3.58
N SER A 20 -17.36 7.25 4.62
CA SER A 20 -17.95 5.92 4.51
C SER A 20 -19.47 6.02 4.63
N ALA A 21 -20.16 5.87 3.50
CA ALA A 21 -21.64 5.86 3.52
C ALA A 21 -22.19 4.65 4.28
N GLN A 22 -21.46 3.55 4.31
CA GLN A 22 -21.82 2.35 5.04
C GLN A 22 -21.77 2.55 6.56
N GLU A 23 -20.78 3.32 7.04
CA GLU A 23 -20.57 3.56 8.47
C GLU A 23 -21.16 4.89 8.95
N GLY A 24 -21.58 5.76 8.02
CA GLY A 24 -22.12 7.09 8.35
C GLY A 24 -21.08 8.02 8.99
N CYS A 25 -19.81 7.86 8.70
CA CYS A 25 -18.74 8.67 9.26
C CYS A 25 -17.54 8.80 8.31
N TYR A 26 -16.63 9.72 8.61
CA TYR A 26 -15.32 9.74 7.96
C TYR A 26 -14.44 8.65 8.50
N VAL A 27 -13.67 8.02 7.62
CA VAL A 27 -12.70 6.98 7.93
C VAL A 27 -11.34 7.40 7.39
N ALA A 28 -10.30 7.25 8.20
CA ALA A 28 -8.92 7.46 7.78
C ALA A 28 -8.12 6.18 7.95
N TYR A 29 -7.29 5.87 6.94
CA TYR A 29 -6.29 4.82 6.98
C TYR A 29 -4.91 5.44 6.79
N PHE A 30 -3.99 5.14 7.66
CA PHE A 30 -2.66 5.73 7.66
C PHE A 30 -1.64 4.79 8.29
N ARG A 31 -0.38 5.09 8.05
CA ARG A 31 0.72 4.28 8.57
C ARG A 31 0.90 4.50 10.07
N THR A 32 1.13 3.40 10.77
CA THR A 32 1.67 3.34 12.13
C THR A 32 2.79 2.29 12.17
N PHE A 33 3.26 1.96 13.38
CA PHE A 33 4.22 0.90 13.62
C PHE A 33 3.66 -0.04 14.68
N THR A 34 4.05 -1.31 14.64
CA THR A 34 3.62 -2.31 15.63
C THR A 34 4.26 -2.07 17.00
N GLY A 35 5.27 -1.20 17.09
CA GLY A 35 5.94 -0.84 18.32
C GLY A 35 6.62 0.53 18.22
N GLY A 36 7.21 0.97 19.32
CA GLY A 36 7.84 2.28 19.41
C GLY A 36 6.85 3.43 19.63
N VAL A 37 7.32 4.66 19.44
CA VAL A 37 6.54 5.91 19.62
C VAL A 37 6.74 6.80 18.41
N THR A 38 5.65 7.28 17.82
CA THR A 38 5.66 8.20 16.68
C THR A 38 4.67 9.36 16.87
N THR A 39 4.41 9.73 18.12
CA THR A 39 3.46 10.79 18.51
C THR A 39 4.12 11.82 19.42
N GLY A 40 3.49 12.96 19.61
CA GLY A 40 3.98 14.00 20.53
C GLY A 40 5.36 14.57 20.17
N GLY A 41 5.71 14.62 18.88
CA GLY A 41 7.02 15.08 18.42
C GLY A 41 8.15 14.06 18.60
N VAL A 42 7.86 12.87 19.10
CA VAL A 42 8.84 11.78 19.26
C VAL A 42 8.82 10.88 18.05
N TRP A 43 9.98 10.63 17.45
CA TRP A 43 10.13 9.72 16.32
C TRP A 43 11.10 8.58 16.68
N ARG A 44 10.54 7.51 17.26
CA ARG A 44 11.26 6.27 17.63
C ARG A 44 10.42 5.06 17.20
N PRO A 45 10.24 4.85 15.88
CA PRO A 45 9.47 3.71 15.39
C PRO A 45 10.19 2.40 15.66
N ALA A 46 9.42 1.35 15.96
CA ALA A 46 9.92 -0.02 16.13
C ALA A 46 8.93 -1.04 15.54
N GLY A 47 9.41 -2.24 15.27
CA GLY A 47 8.60 -3.30 14.67
C GLY A 47 8.26 -3.04 13.20
N LEU A 48 7.12 -3.57 12.76
CA LEU A 48 6.67 -3.47 11.38
C LEU A 48 5.93 -2.15 11.12
N ARG A 49 6.11 -1.59 9.92
CA ARG A 49 5.18 -0.60 9.38
C ARG A 49 3.86 -1.27 9.13
N THR A 50 2.81 -0.75 9.69
CA THR A 50 1.46 -1.29 9.63
C THR A 50 0.44 -0.20 9.31
N VAL A 51 -0.81 -0.57 9.18
CA VAL A 51 -1.92 0.34 8.91
C VAL A 51 -2.77 0.47 10.15
N SER A 52 -3.10 1.68 10.53
CA SER A 52 -4.11 1.97 11.52
C SER A 52 -5.29 2.72 10.91
N ARG A 53 -6.41 2.60 11.59
CA ARG A 53 -7.68 3.21 11.23
C ARG A 53 -8.16 4.13 12.34
N ALA A 54 -8.71 5.29 11.97
CA ALA A 54 -9.47 6.16 12.85
C ALA A 54 -10.78 6.59 12.17
N THR A 55 -11.77 6.97 12.95
CA THR A 55 -13.07 7.45 12.48
C THR A 55 -13.40 8.83 13.04
N SER A 56 -14.24 9.58 12.32
CA SER A 56 -14.69 10.91 12.75
C SER A 56 -16.11 11.19 12.25
N PRO A 57 -17.00 11.75 13.06
CA PRO A 57 -18.31 12.17 12.61
C PRO A 57 -18.29 13.46 11.78
N ASP A 58 -17.26 14.30 11.93
CA ASP A 58 -17.22 15.67 11.43
C ASP A 58 -15.89 16.07 10.76
N PHE A 59 -14.99 15.10 10.56
CA PHE A 59 -13.62 15.30 10.04
C PHE A 59 -12.71 16.13 10.95
N LEU A 60 -13.16 16.54 12.13
CA LEU A 60 -12.42 17.35 13.09
C LEU A 60 -12.04 16.55 14.35
N ARG A 61 -12.98 15.77 14.86
CA ARG A 61 -12.79 14.95 16.07
C ARG A 61 -12.60 13.50 15.66
N TRP A 62 -11.39 13.00 15.78
CA TRP A 62 -11.01 11.63 15.39
C TRP A 62 -10.93 10.72 16.62
N SER A 63 -11.35 9.48 16.43
CA SER A 63 -11.16 8.43 17.43
C SER A 63 -9.67 8.13 17.61
N GLU A 64 -9.32 7.47 18.70
CA GLU A 64 -7.99 6.88 18.86
C GLU A 64 -7.72 5.89 17.71
N PRO A 65 -6.52 5.95 17.10
CA PRO A 65 -6.13 5.02 16.06
C PRO A 65 -6.11 3.58 16.55
N LYS A 66 -6.70 2.68 15.77
CA LYS A 66 -6.67 1.24 16.03
C LYS A 66 -5.92 0.54 14.91
N PRO A 67 -4.93 -0.32 15.21
CA PRO A 67 -4.27 -1.12 14.20
C PRO A 67 -5.27 -2.00 13.45
N MET A 68 -5.07 -2.15 12.13
CA MET A 68 -5.81 -3.09 11.32
C MET A 68 -5.40 -4.53 11.65
N THR A 69 -6.33 -5.46 11.54
CA THR A 69 -6.04 -6.89 11.52
C THR A 69 -5.65 -7.31 10.11
N PHE A 70 -4.73 -8.27 9.98
CA PHE A 70 -4.32 -8.84 8.70
C PHE A 70 -4.59 -10.35 8.68
N VAL A 71 -5.08 -10.84 7.54
CA VAL A 71 -5.29 -12.28 7.30
C VAL A 71 -4.66 -12.66 5.95
N PRO A 72 -3.65 -13.53 5.94
CA PRO A 72 -2.91 -14.04 7.11
C PRO A 72 -2.23 -12.91 7.90
N ALA A 73 -1.68 -13.25 9.08
CA ALA A 73 -1.00 -12.29 9.92
C ALA A 73 0.11 -11.54 9.16
N GLN A 74 0.30 -10.28 9.51
CA GLN A 74 1.30 -9.44 8.85
C GLN A 74 2.71 -9.91 9.17
N GLU A 75 3.49 -10.21 8.13
CA GLU A 75 4.91 -10.61 8.22
C GLU A 75 5.86 -9.57 7.60
N HIS A 76 5.32 -8.62 6.83
CA HIS A 76 6.10 -7.65 6.06
C HIS A 76 5.71 -6.22 6.40
N HIS A 77 6.60 -5.27 6.11
CA HIS A 77 6.26 -3.86 6.22
C HIS A 77 5.30 -3.42 5.11
N PHE A 78 4.19 -2.78 5.46
CA PHE A 78 3.37 -2.01 4.54
C PHE A 78 3.73 -0.54 4.66
N TYR A 79 4.44 -0.01 3.67
CA TYR A 79 4.89 1.38 3.68
C TYR A 79 3.74 2.34 3.43
N THR A 80 2.83 1.95 2.54
CA THR A 80 1.56 2.64 2.23
C THR A 80 0.44 1.63 2.13
N SER A 81 -0.83 2.04 2.23
CA SER A 81 -1.96 1.11 2.12
C SER A 81 -3.03 1.49 1.11
N GLN A 82 -3.22 2.77 0.80
CA GLN A 82 -4.19 3.27 -0.17
C GLN A 82 -5.60 2.65 -0.06
N ALA A 83 -6.04 2.26 1.15
CA ALA A 83 -7.33 1.61 1.36
C ALA A 83 -8.48 2.57 1.01
N GLN A 84 -9.37 2.16 0.10
CA GLN A 84 -10.51 2.95 -0.36
C GLN A 84 -11.69 2.06 -0.72
N PRO A 85 -12.95 2.55 -0.65
CA PRO A 85 -14.09 1.84 -1.19
C PRO A 85 -13.92 1.55 -2.69
N TYR A 86 -14.28 0.34 -3.10
CA TYR A 86 -14.31 0.02 -4.51
C TYR A 86 -15.54 0.70 -5.15
N PHE A 87 -15.33 1.49 -6.19
CA PHE A 87 -16.36 2.38 -6.73
C PHE A 87 -17.61 1.66 -7.27
N ARG A 88 -17.52 0.37 -7.62
CA ARG A 88 -18.68 -0.45 -8.06
C ARG A 88 -19.34 -1.21 -6.92
N ALA A 89 -18.64 -1.41 -5.82
CA ALA A 89 -19.11 -2.13 -4.64
C ALA A 89 -18.56 -1.42 -3.39
N PRO A 90 -19.12 -0.26 -3.01
CA PRO A 90 -18.56 0.58 -1.95
C PRO A 90 -18.51 -0.08 -0.56
N HIS A 91 -19.21 -1.18 -0.37
CA HIS A 91 -19.13 -2.01 0.83
C HIS A 91 -17.85 -2.87 0.89
N LEU A 92 -17.09 -2.92 -0.19
CA LEU A 92 -15.78 -3.56 -0.24
C LEU A 92 -14.69 -2.50 -0.27
N LEU A 93 -13.76 -2.59 0.64
CA LEU A 93 -12.52 -1.84 0.52
C LEU A 93 -11.52 -2.63 -0.31
N VAL A 94 -10.82 -1.93 -1.16
CA VAL A 94 -9.64 -2.42 -1.87
C VAL A 94 -8.45 -1.59 -1.44
N ALA A 95 -7.31 -2.22 -1.25
CA ALA A 95 -6.07 -1.58 -0.83
C ALA A 95 -4.93 -2.04 -1.74
N THR A 96 -4.25 -1.09 -2.36
CA THR A 96 -2.97 -1.32 -3.01
C THR A 96 -1.88 -0.83 -2.08
N ALA A 97 -1.06 -1.73 -1.57
CA ALA A 97 -0.05 -1.40 -0.58
C ALA A 97 1.36 -1.54 -1.14
N ALA A 98 2.20 -0.59 -0.81
CA ALA A 98 3.63 -0.73 -1.04
C ALA A 98 4.21 -1.62 0.06
N ARG A 99 4.59 -2.85 -0.29
CA ARG A 99 5.31 -3.76 0.60
C ARG A 99 6.80 -3.49 0.48
N TRP A 100 7.43 -3.23 1.62
CA TRP A 100 8.87 -3.00 1.70
C TRP A 100 9.55 -4.15 2.42
N VAL A 101 10.60 -4.68 1.80
CA VAL A 101 11.39 -5.81 2.31
C VAL A 101 12.80 -5.30 2.59
N PRO A 102 13.09 -4.93 3.86
CA PRO A 102 14.41 -4.44 4.25
C PRO A 102 15.47 -5.55 4.14
N GLY A 103 16.66 -5.14 3.76
CA GLY A 103 17.81 -6.03 3.67
C GLY A 103 17.78 -7.03 2.50
N ARG A 104 16.72 -7.03 1.70
CA ARG A 104 16.67 -7.78 0.45
C ARG A 104 17.44 -7.01 -0.62
N ARG A 105 18.73 -7.21 -0.64
CA ARG A 105 19.66 -6.51 -1.52
C ARG A 105 19.65 -7.13 -2.93
N PRO A 106 18.90 -6.55 -3.89
CA PRO A 106 18.82 -7.09 -5.24
C PRO A 106 20.03 -6.69 -6.12
N LEU A 107 20.70 -5.58 -5.77
CA LEU A 107 21.82 -5.03 -6.52
C LEU A 107 23.13 -5.12 -5.75
N GLY A 108 24.22 -5.43 -6.45
CA GLY A 108 25.57 -5.27 -5.96
C GLY A 108 26.00 -3.80 -5.81
N ASP A 109 27.14 -3.53 -5.18
CA ASP A 109 27.63 -2.17 -5.01
C ASP A 109 27.97 -1.52 -6.37
N ASP A 110 28.58 -2.28 -7.28
CA ASP A 110 28.94 -1.81 -8.61
C ASP A 110 27.71 -1.51 -9.46
N GLU A 111 26.67 -2.34 -9.39
CA GLU A 111 25.41 -2.14 -10.08
C GLU A 111 24.68 -0.90 -9.54
N ALA A 112 24.64 -0.73 -8.22
CA ALA A 112 24.06 0.44 -7.58
C ALA A 112 24.81 1.73 -7.96
N ALA A 113 26.11 1.69 -8.04
CA ALA A 113 26.95 2.81 -8.48
C ALA A 113 26.68 3.14 -9.94
N ALA A 114 26.61 2.14 -10.83
CA ALA A 114 26.29 2.32 -12.24
C ALA A 114 24.93 2.97 -12.46
N LEU A 115 23.95 2.66 -11.61
CA LEU A 115 22.61 3.26 -11.61
C LEU A 115 22.57 4.64 -10.92
N ARG A 116 23.71 5.11 -10.39
CA ARG A 116 23.80 6.37 -9.63
C ARG A 116 22.79 6.47 -8.48
N VAL A 117 22.47 5.34 -7.86
CA VAL A 117 21.63 5.31 -6.65
C VAL A 117 22.43 5.93 -5.52
N ASP A 118 21.89 6.98 -4.89
CA ASP A 118 22.53 7.58 -3.73
C ASP A 118 22.49 6.61 -2.53
N PRO A 119 23.63 5.98 -2.17
CA PRO A 119 23.66 5.03 -1.05
C PRO A 119 23.58 5.73 0.30
N GLY A 120 23.81 7.06 0.35
CA GLY A 120 23.85 7.83 1.59
C GLY A 120 22.46 8.12 2.14
N TYR A 121 21.61 8.70 1.34
CA TYR A 121 20.29 9.19 1.78
C TYR A 121 19.23 8.08 1.84
N TYR A 122 19.09 7.30 0.80
CA TYR A 122 17.96 6.35 0.70
C TYR A 122 18.34 4.91 1.05
N LYS A 123 19.61 4.53 0.98
CA LYS A 123 20.04 3.13 1.07
C LYS A 123 19.23 2.21 0.17
N SER A 124 18.75 2.74 -0.95
CA SER A 124 17.72 2.16 -1.81
C SER A 124 18.15 0.84 -2.43
N ALA A 125 19.44 0.70 -2.71
CA ALA A 125 20.00 -0.53 -3.27
C ALA A 125 20.06 -1.70 -2.28
N LYS A 126 19.78 -1.47 -1.00
CA LYS A 126 19.84 -2.51 0.05
C LYS A 126 18.50 -3.16 0.34
N ASP A 127 17.43 -2.63 -0.21
CA ASP A 127 16.06 -3.05 0.05
C ASP A 127 15.33 -3.27 -1.28
N ALA A 128 14.25 -4.04 -1.23
CA ALA A 128 13.33 -4.18 -2.35
C ALA A 128 11.92 -3.79 -1.95
N SER A 129 11.10 -3.42 -2.91
CA SER A 129 9.67 -3.18 -2.70
C SER A 129 8.85 -3.68 -3.89
N ASP A 130 7.60 -3.98 -3.62
CA ASP A 130 6.59 -4.34 -4.60
C ASP A 130 5.22 -3.79 -4.19
N CYS A 131 4.22 -3.93 -5.06
CA CYS A 131 2.85 -3.57 -4.77
C CYS A 131 2.03 -4.83 -4.53
N VAL A 132 1.35 -4.90 -3.39
CA VAL A 132 0.40 -5.97 -3.06
C VAL A 132 -1.04 -5.47 -3.11
N PHE A 133 -1.97 -6.40 -3.28
CA PHE A 133 -3.41 -6.14 -3.29
C PHE A 133 -4.07 -6.80 -2.09
N MET A 134 -4.89 -6.05 -1.39
CA MET A 134 -5.66 -6.52 -0.22
C MET A 134 -7.11 -6.07 -0.33
N THR A 135 -7.99 -6.74 0.36
CA THR A 135 -9.41 -6.40 0.44
C THR A 135 -9.89 -6.37 1.88
N SER A 136 -11.00 -5.68 2.12
CA SER A 136 -11.68 -5.70 3.41
C SER A 136 -13.19 -5.58 3.23
N ARG A 137 -13.95 -6.35 4.02
CA ARG A 137 -15.41 -6.30 4.05
C ARG A 137 -15.94 -5.56 5.29
N ASP A 138 -15.17 -5.53 6.35
CA ASP A 138 -15.54 -4.98 7.66
C ASP A 138 -14.86 -3.63 7.97
N GLY A 139 -13.94 -3.20 7.11
CA GLY A 139 -13.17 -1.96 7.29
C GLY A 139 -12.09 -2.03 8.37
N VAL A 140 -11.91 -3.17 9.04
CA VAL A 140 -10.94 -3.37 10.15
C VAL A 140 -10.00 -4.55 9.92
N THR A 141 -10.34 -5.46 9.01
CA THR A 141 -9.52 -6.61 8.62
C THR A 141 -9.09 -6.47 7.17
N LEU A 142 -7.79 -6.47 6.91
CA LEU A 142 -7.22 -6.51 5.56
C LEU A 142 -6.85 -7.95 5.20
N GLU A 143 -7.57 -8.49 4.23
CA GLU A 143 -7.32 -9.83 3.70
C GLU A 143 -6.28 -9.74 2.58
N GLN A 144 -5.15 -10.40 2.79
CA GLN A 144 -4.08 -10.57 1.80
C GLN A 144 -4.38 -11.79 0.93
N ASN A 145 -5.37 -11.67 0.05
CA ASN A 145 -5.85 -12.79 -0.78
C ASN A 145 -4.77 -13.38 -1.68
N PHE A 146 -3.75 -12.60 -1.97
CA PHE A 146 -2.60 -13.00 -2.78
C PHE A 146 -1.32 -12.66 -2.05
N LEU A 147 -0.56 -13.65 -1.66
CA LEU A 147 0.81 -13.48 -1.13
C LEU A 147 1.76 -12.97 -2.21
N GLN A 148 1.40 -13.15 -3.48
CA GLN A 148 2.15 -12.64 -4.61
C GLN A 148 1.88 -11.15 -4.82
N PRO A 149 2.88 -10.37 -5.23
CA PRO A 149 2.66 -8.97 -5.57
C PRO A 149 1.75 -8.82 -6.79
N LEU A 150 0.86 -7.84 -6.75
CA LEU A 150 0.07 -7.40 -7.90
C LEU A 150 0.99 -6.82 -8.98
N ILE A 151 1.97 -6.03 -8.58
CA ILE A 151 2.98 -5.47 -9.46
C ILE A 151 4.34 -5.79 -8.86
N ARG A 152 5.16 -6.49 -9.64
CA ARG A 152 6.55 -6.83 -9.31
C ARG A 152 7.50 -5.84 -9.94
N PRO A 153 8.72 -5.68 -9.42
CA PRO A 153 9.81 -5.10 -10.20
C PRO A 153 9.95 -5.82 -11.54
N GLY A 154 10.20 -5.05 -12.59
CA GLY A 154 10.45 -5.60 -13.94
C GLY A 154 11.84 -6.21 -14.08
N LEU A 155 12.31 -6.38 -15.32
CA LEU A 155 13.62 -6.95 -15.61
C LEU A 155 14.74 -5.90 -15.55
N ASP A 156 14.40 -4.63 -15.60
CA ASP A 156 15.36 -3.53 -15.51
C ASP A 156 15.87 -3.40 -14.07
N LEU A 157 17.19 -3.32 -13.90
CA LEU A 157 17.84 -3.19 -12.58
C LEU A 157 17.40 -1.94 -11.83
N GLY A 158 17.10 -0.84 -12.52
CA GLY A 158 16.56 0.38 -11.92
C GLY A 158 15.24 0.20 -11.18
N GLN A 159 14.51 -0.87 -11.46
CA GLN A 159 13.26 -1.21 -10.79
C GLN A 159 13.45 -2.04 -9.51
N TRP A 160 14.66 -2.55 -9.26
CA TRP A 160 14.98 -3.38 -8.10
C TRP A 160 15.55 -2.56 -6.94
N VAL A 161 15.02 -1.38 -6.73
CA VAL A 161 15.39 -0.50 -5.61
C VAL A 161 14.17 -0.23 -4.75
N SER A 162 14.42 0.06 -3.47
CA SER A 162 13.37 0.44 -2.52
C SER A 162 12.54 1.61 -3.07
N ARG A 163 11.25 1.61 -2.75
CA ARG A 163 10.25 2.61 -3.14
C ARG A 163 9.86 2.61 -4.62
N THR A 164 10.43 1.76 -5.47
CA THR A 164 9.91 1.50 -6.81
C THR A 164 8.68 0.60 -6.73
N GLY A 165 7.69 0.83 -7.60
CA GLY A 165 6.43 0.09 -7.60
C GLY A 165 5.42 0.57 -6.55
N TYR A 166 5.67 1.67 -5.85
CA TYR A 166 4.72 2.23 -4.90
C TYR A 166 3.50 2.79 -5.64
N PRO A 167 2.27 2.39 -5.26
CA PRO A 167 1.07 2.96 -5.83
C PRO A 167 0.95 4.44 -5.47
N VAL A 168 0.61 5.27 -6.47
CA VAL A 168 0.40 6.71 -6.29
C VAL A 168 -0.95 6.96 -5.64
N LEU A 169 -1.97 6.24 -6.11
CA LEU A 169 -3.32 6.19 -5.59
C LEU A 169 -3.82 4.77 -5.79
N ASN A 170 -4.97 4.44 -5.25
CA ASN A 170 -5.61 3.15 -5.49
C ASN A 170 -6.17 3.06 -6.93
N LEU A 171 -6.98 2.04 -7.19
CA LEU A 171 -7.58 1.78 -8.48
C LEU A 171 -8.46 2.96 -8.96
N VAL A 172 -8.24 3.39 -10.18
CA VAL A 172 -8.95 4.49 -10.81
C VAL A 172 -9.69 3.97 -12.04
N ARG A 173 -10.98 4.29 -12.19
CA ARG A 173 -11.70 4.03 -13.43
C ARG A 173 -11.19 4.97 -14.52
N THR A 174 -10.62 4.41 -15.58
CA THR A 174 -10.05 5.16 -16.70
C THR A 174 -10.79 4.96 -18.01
N GLY A 175 -11.83 4.12 -18.00
CA GLY A 175 -12.71 3.91 -19.15
C GLY A 175 -14.00 3.19 -18.77
N PRO A 176 -14.94 3.01 -19.72
CA PRO A 176 -16.19 2.29 -19.48
C PRO A 176 -15.97 0.86 -18.98
N ALA A 177 -14.95 0.19 -19.50
CA ALA A 177 -14.59 -1.19 -19.19
C ALA A 177 -13.16 -1.33 -18.66
N GLU A 178 -12.53 -0.26 -18.17
CA GLU A 178 -11.14 -0.23 -17.77
C GLU A 178 -10.93 0.40 -16.40
N ILE A 179 -10.03 -0.21 -15.64
CA ILE A 179 -9.46 0.34 -14.40
C ILE A 179 -7.95 0.42 -14.54
N SER A 180 -7.34 1.38 -13.86
CA SER A 180 -5.90 1.59 -13.87
C SER A 180 -5.34 1.78 -12.47
N LEU A 181 -4.07 1.46 -12.33
CA LEU A 181 -3.22 1.76 -11.19
C LEU A 181 -1.95 2.46 -11.69
N TYR A 182 -1.55 3.49 -11.00
CA TYR A 182 -0.32 4.23 -11.29
C TYR A 182 0.70 3.95 -10.19
N THR A 183 1.94 3.64 -10.59
CA THR A 183 3.03 3.42 -9.64
C THR A 183 4.25 4.22 -10.07
N ASN A 184 5.08 4.61 -9.11
CA ASN A 184 6.39 5.13 -9.43
C ASN A 184 7.31 4.00 -9.88
N GLN A 185 8.20 4.31 -10.79
CA GLN A 185 9.24 3.42 -11.29
C GLN A 185 10.60 4.10 -11.18
N ASP A 186 11.65 3.29 -11.10
CA ASP A 186 13.05 3.73 -11.07
C ASP A 186 13.28 4.82 -10.00
N TYR A 187 12.76 4.60 -8.78
CA TYR A 187 12.84 5.59 -7.71
C TYR A 187 14.28 6.01 -7.45
N ALA A 188 14.51 7.33 -7.32
CA ALA A 188 15.82 7.97 -7.15
C ALA A 188 16.81 7.74 -8.31
N GLN A 189 16.33 7.33 -9.49
CA GLN A 189 17.10 7.22 -10.71
C GLN A 189 16.86 8.41 -11.63
N PRO A 190 17.79 8.73 -12.56
CA PRO A 190 17.53 9.74 -13.60
C PRO A 190 16.34 9.39 -14.51
N THR A 191 15.98 8.12 -14.59
CA THR A 191 14.87 7.54 -15.36
C THR A 191 13.57 7.45 -14.58
N ALA A 192 13.50 8.02 -13.36
CA ALA A 192 12.31 7.98 -12.52
C ALA A 192 11.06 8.50 -13.26
N HIS A 193 10.01 7.71 -13.24
CA HIS A 193 8.76 8.03 -13.92
C HIS A 193 7.56 7.38 -13.24
N VAL A 194 6.36 7.79 -13.65
CA VAL A 194 5.11 7.12 -13.27
C VAL A 194 4.69 6.20 -14.41
N ARG A 195 4.42 4.93 -14.06
CA ARG A 195 3.90 3.94 -15.00
C ARG A 195 2.43 3.65 -14.69
N ARG A 196 1.61 3.58 -15.74
CA ARG A 196 0.23 3.13 -15.69
C ARG A 196 0.16 1.65 -16.00
N TYR A 197 -0.58 0.92 -15.18
CA TYR A 197 -1.04 -0.44 -15.41
C TYR A 197 -2.54 -0.42 -15.58
N SER A 198 -3.08 -1.19 -16.51
CA SER A 198 -4.51 -1.25 -16.76
C SER A 198 -5.03 -2.69 -16.84
N TRP A 199 -6.24 -2.88 -16.40
CA TRP A 199 -6.98 -4.12 -16.45
C TRP A 199 -8.39 -3.86 -16.99
N ARG A 200 -9.02 -4.91 -17.51
CA ARG A 200 -10.46 -4.85 -17.71
C ARG A 200 -11.16 -4.58 -16.38
N LEU A 201 -12.29 -3.95 -16.43
CA LEU A 201 -13.11 -3.68 -15.25
C LEU A 201 -13.33 -4.97 -14.44
N ASP A 202 -13.11 -4.93 -13.11
CA ASP A 202 -13.15 -6.06 -12.19
C ASP A 202 -12.15 -7.22 -12.48
N GLY A 203 -11.20 -7.00 -13.36
CA GLY A 203 -10.28 -8.03 -13.83
C GLY A 203 -8.94 -8.11 -13.11
N ILE A 204 -8.84 -7.69 -11.84
CA ILE A 204 -7.59 -7.67 -11.09
C ILE A 204 -7.13 -9.07 -10.70
N ALA A 205 -8.08 -9.95 -10.40
CA ALA A 205 -7.85 -11.31 -9.96
C ALA A 205 -8.63 -12.30 -10.80
N SER A 206 -8.14 -13.53 -10.88
CA SER A 206 -8.81 -14.65 -11.55
C SER A 206 -8.67 -15.92 -10.72
N MET A 207 -9.62 -16.82 -10.87
CA MET A 207 -9.50 -18.18 -10.41
C MET A 207 -8.93 -19.03 -11.53
N SER A 208 -8.04 -19.94 -11.19
CA SER A 208 -7.51 -20.94 -12.13
C SER A 208 -7.64 -22.33 -11.57
N ALA A 209 -7.92 -23.28 -12.44
CA ALA A 209 -7.98 -24.70 -12.11
C ALA A 209 -7.00 -25.48 -12.98
N SER A 210 -6.64 -26.67 -12.55
CA SER A 210 -5.91 -27.63 -13.37
C SER A 210 -6.79 -28.14 -14.52
N ALA A 211 -6.19 -28.89 -15.47
CA ALA A 211 -6.96 -29.55 -16.55
C ALA A 211 -8.02 -30.54 -16.02
N ALA A 212 -7.86 -31.03 -14.79
CA ALA A 212 -8.85 -31.90 -14.14
C ALA A 212 -10.05 -31.11 -13.55
N GLY A 213 -10.04 -29.76 -13.65
CA GLY A 213 -11.07 -28.92 -13.09
C GLY A 213 -10.78 -28.49 -11.65
N GLY A 214 -11.74 -27.84 -11.04
CA GLY A 214 -11.70 -27.35 -9.65
C GLY A 214 -13.02 -26.73 -9.24
N GLU A 215 -13.21 -26.57 -7.95
CA GLU A 215 -14.39 -25.93 -7.36
C GLU A 215 -13.96 -24.77 -6.44
N PHE A 216 -14.79 -23.76 -6.35
CA PHE A 216 -14.65 -22.69 -5.36
C PHE A 216 -16.03 -22.23 -4.89
N THR A 217 -16.09 -21.81 -3.65
CA THR A 217 -17.31 -21.24 -3.07
C THR A 217 -17.14 -19.74 -2.89
N THR A 218 -18.13 -18.99 -3.36
CA THR A 218 -18.20 -17.54 -3.11
C THR A 218 -18.92 -17.27 -1.79
N LYS A 219 -18.51 -16.21 -1.12
CA LYS A 219 -19.21 -15.70 0.09
C LYS A 219 -20.28 -14.69 -0.31
#